data_616f0e87724bec8914cc5668f4b4c635
#
_entry.id   616f0e87724bec8914cc5668f4b4c635
#
_cell.length_a   1.000
_cell.length_b   1.000
_cell.length_c   1.000
_cell.angle_alpha   90.00
_cell.angle_beta   90.00
_cell.angle_gamma   90.00
#
_symmetry.space_group_name_H-M   'P 1'
#
loop_
_entity.id
_entity.type
_entity.pdbx_description
1 polymer ?
#
loop_
_entity_poly.entity_id
_entity_poly.type
_entity_poly.pdbx_seq_one_letter_code
_entity_poly.pdbx_strand_id
1 'polypeptide(L)'
;MRNSVRSCTFKLNLFNVNSKGKTMDHSGSYLRFGLMITTSAIVMFGLMYLNTYALPHVHWSETRFYMTLIMAASMAIVMLAFMLNMYQDSRKNLAIFVGSGLLFVTALLLVRSQATVSDQSYMRAMIPHHSIAIMTSERAGIEDVRVQQLADEIIKAQKVEIAEMEWLIDDISKNGKAATPEEAAARPVPEFSPN
;
A
#
# COMPACT_ATOMS: atom_id res chain seq x y z
N MET A 1 84.43 19.49 32.12
CA MET A 1 83.04 19.99 31.96
C MET A 1 82.26 18.98 31.23
N ARG A 2 81.40 18.21 31.96
CA ARG A 2 80.58 17.16 31.37
C ARG A 2 79.13 17.66 31.38
N ASN A 3 78.57 17.92 30.20
CA ASN A 3 77.14 18.20 30.03
C ASN A 3 76.31 16.92 30.06
N SER A 4 75.51 16.83 31.09
CA SER A 4 74.51 15.79 31.27
C SER A 4 73.22 16.14 30.46
N VAL A 5 72.98 15.43 29.37
CA VAL A 5 71.73 15.52 28.63
C VAL A 5 70.72 14.59 29.29
N ARG A 6 69.71 15.16 29.98
CA ARG A 6 68.59 14.42 30.53
C ARG A 6 67.63 14.05 29.39
N SER A 7 67.59 12.80 29.04
CA SER A 7 66.61 12.22 28.14
C SER A 7 65.22 12.23 28.82
N CYS A 8 64.31 13.05 28.29
CA CYS A 8 62.93 13.10 28.74
C CYS A 8 62.14 12.03 27.98
N THR A 9 62.02 10.86 28.58
CA THR A 9 61.21 9.77 28.01
C THR A 9 59.73 10.07 28.23
N PHE A 10 59.06 10.57 27.20
CA PHE A 10 57.61 10.78 27.17
C PHE A 10 56.92 9.40 27.05
N LYS A 11 56.47 8.87 28.16
CA LYS A 11 55.61 7.66 28.16
C LYS A 11 54.25 8.05 27.58
N LEU A 12 54.02 7.75 26.30
CA LEU A 12 52.68 7.67 25.75
C LEU A 12 51.91 6.54 26.44
N ASN A 13 51.09 6.88 27.42
CA ASN A 13 50.04 5.99 27.87
C ASN A 13 49.00 5.86 26.71
N LEU A 14 49.20 4.87 25.88
CA LEU A 14 48.17 4.37 25.00
C LEU A 14 46.97 3.95 25.85
N PHE A 15 45.91 4.73 25.77
CA PHE A 15 44.63 4.41 26.34
C PHE A 15 44.23 2.98 25.88
N ASN A 16 44.34 2.06 26.80
CA ASN A 16 43.73 0.76 26.65
C ASN A 16 42.21 0.92 26.79
N VAL A 17 41.60 1.35 25.69
CA VAL A 17 40.14 1.32 25.55
C VAL A 17 39.76 -0.13 25.43
N ASN A 18 39.44 -0.71 26.58
CA ASN A 18 38.81 -2.01 26.66
C ASN A 18 37.43 -1.91 26.00
N SER A 19 37.41 -1.99 24.65
CA SER A 19 36.23 -2.13 23.87
C SER A 19 35.67 -3.52 24.12
N LYS A 20 34.94 -3.69 25.27
CA LYS A 20 33.95 -4.73 25.35
C LYS A 20 33.06 -4.56 24.14
N GLY A 21 33.33 -5.33 23.09
CA GLY A 21 32.46 -5.44 21.93
C GLY A 21 31.07 -5.80 22.43
N LYS A 22 30.22 -4.77 22.50
CA LYS A 22 28.79 -4.96 22.63
C LYS A 22 28.43 -5.65 21.33
N THR A 23 28.33 -6.97 21.37
CA THR A 23 27.71 -7.75 20.29
C THR A 23 26.35 -7.09 20.07
N MET A 24 26.26 -6.24 19.05
CA MET A 24 24.97 -5.68 18.66
C MET A 24 24.08 -6.86 18.33
N ASP A 25 22.99 -6.99 19.06
CA ASP A 25 22.00 -8.03 18.85
C ASP A 25 21.39 -7.81 17.45
N HIS A 26 22.02 -8.49 16.46
CA HIS A 26 21.62 -8.41 15.06
C HIS A 26 20.17 -8.92 14.85
N SER A 27 19.65 -9.73 15.78
CA SER A 27 18.27 -10.18 15.78
C SER A 27 17.29 -9.03 16.00
N GLY A 28 17.58 -8.13 16.97
CA GLY A 28 16.76 -6.95 17.23
C GLY A 28 16.69 -5.96 16.07
N SER A 29 17.74 -5.89 15.23
CA SER A 29 17.76 -5.00 14.05
C SER A 29 16.80 -5.47 12.96
N TYR A 30 16.78 -6.77 12.64
CA TYR A 30 15.85 -7.31 11.62
C TYR A 30 14.40 -7.29 12.10
N LEU A 31 14.14 -7.48 13.39
CA LEU A 31 12.81 -7.32 13.95
C LEU A 31 12.30 -5.88 13.79
N ARG A 32 13.15 -4.89 14.11
CA ARG A 32 12.80 -3.47 13.88
C ARG A 32 12.56 -3.16 12.42
N PHE A 33 13.34 -3.72 11.51
CA PHE A 33 13.13 -3.59 10.07
C PHE A 33 11.77 -4.14 9.67
N GLY A 34 11.43 -5.37 10.07
CA GLY A 34 10.14 -5.98 9.80
C GLY A 34 8.96 -5.17 10.37
N LEU A 35 9.07 -4.70 11.62
CA LEU A 35 8.06 -3.85 12.24
C LEU A 35 7.88 -2.53 11.49
N MET A 36 8.96 -1.90 11.04
CA MET A 36 8.92 -0.65 10.28
C MET A 36 8.18 -0.84 8.95
N ILE A 37 8.51 -1.88 8.18
CA ILE A 37 7.83 -2.19 6.91
C ILE A 37 6.34 -2.48 7.16
N THR A 38 6.03 -3.31 8.15
CA THR A 38 4.64 -3.68 8.47
C THR A 38 3.82 -2.47 8.92
N THR A 39 4.36 -1.66 9.82
CA THR A 39 3.68 -0.43 10.28
C THR A 39 3.45 0.53 9.13
N SER A 40 4.45 0.73 8.27
CA SER A 40 4.33 1.58 7.09
C SER A 40 3.27 1.05 6.12
N ALA A 41 3.20 -0.27 5.91
CA ALA A 41 2.19 -0.89 5.06
C ALA A 41 0.77 -0.68 5.61
N ILE A 42 0.56 -0.85 6.92
CA ILE A 42 -0.73 -0.62 7.57
C ILE A 42 -1.15 0.85 7.43
N VAL A 43 -0.24 1.78 7.69
CA VAL A 43 -0.51 3.22 7.55
C VAL A 43 -0.85 3.55 6.10
N MET A 44 -0.06 3.09 5.12
CA MET A 44 -0.33 3.31 3.70
C MET A 44 -1.68 2.76 3.27
N PHE A 45 -2.04 1.55 3.72
CA PHE A 45 -3.35 0.97 3.42
C PHE A 45 -4.49 1.87 3.92
N GLY A 46 -4.39 2.37 5.16
CA GLY A 46 -5.37 3.32 5.70
C GLY A 46 -5.43 4.64 4.92
N LEU A 47 -4.27 5.20 4.59
CA LEU A 47 -4.18 6.47 3.84
C LEU A 47 -4.78 6.38 2.42
N MET A 48 -4.79 5.20 1.80
CA MET A 48 -5.42 4.98 0.49
C MET A 48 -6.94 5.22 0.47
N TYR A 49 -7.58 5.35 1.63
CA TYR A 49 -9.02 5.64 1.74
C TYR A 49 -9.33 7.11 2.03
N LEU A 50 -8.33 7.95 2.31
CA LEU A 50 -8.55 9.37 2.64
C LEU A 50 -9.04 10.22 1.47
N ASN A 51 -8.88 9.73 0.25
CA ASN A 51 -9.28 10.45 -0.97
C ASN A 51 -10.65 10.01 -1.51
N THR A 52 -11.47 9.30 -0.74
CA THR A 52 -12.86 9.03 -1.11
C THR A 52 -13.71 10.28 -0.90
N TYR A 53 -14.72 10.50 -1.76
CA TYR A 53 -15.63 11.65 -1.70
C TYR A 53 -16.48 11.63 -0.42
N ALA A 54 -17.02 10.48 -0.05
CA ALA A 54 -17.89 10.28 1.09
C ALA A 54 -17.50 9.06 1.93
N LEU A 55 -17.73 9.12 3.25
CA LEU A 55 -17.42 8.01 4.17
C LEU A 55 -18.17 6.71 3.85
N PRO A 56 -19.46 6.71 3.44
CA PRO A 56 -20.16 5.48 3.04
C PRO A 56 -19.50 4.74 1.88
N HIS A 57 -18.70 5.42 1.05
CA HIS A 57 -17.97 4.82 -0.07
C HIS A 57 -16.68 4.10 0.33
N VAL A 58 -16.35 4.05 1.63
CA VAL A 58 -15.19 3.32 2.15
C VAL A 58 -15.53 1.85 2.31
N HIS A 59 -15.15 1.04 1.34
CA HIS A 59 -15.34 -0.41 1.34
C HIS A 59 -14.02 -1.15 1.34
N TRP A 60 -14.00 -2.36 1.91
CA TRP A 60 -12.86 -3.26 1.79
C TRP A 60 -12.61 -3.60 0.32
N SER A 61 -11.33 -3.59 -0.08
CA SER A 61 -10.92 -3.90 -1.44
C SER A 61 -9.68 -4.81 -1.43
N GLU A 62 -9.82 -6.01 -1.96
CA GLU A 62 -8.72 -6.96 -2.16
C GLU A 62 -7.65 -6.37 -3.07
N THR A 63 -8.05 -5.64 -4.10
CA THR A 63 -7.11 -4.95 -5.01
C THR A 63 -6.23 -3.96 -4.27
N ARG A 64 -6.79 -3.14 -3.37
CA ARG A 64 -6.01 -2.21 -2.52
C ARG A 64 -5.08 -2.95 -1.57
N PHE A 65 -5.54 -4.08 -1.02
CA PHE A 65 -4.70 -4.92 -0.17
C PHE A 65 -3.50 -5.47 -0.95
N TYR A 66 -3.70 -6.02 -2.15
CA TYR A 66 -2.59 -6.51 -2.98
C TYR A 66 -1.65 -5.39 -3.43
N MET A 67 -2.17 -4.20 -3.76
CA MET A 67 -1.35 -3.02 -4.04
C MET A 67 -0.48 -2.64 -2.84
N THR A 68 -1.01 -2.72 -1.63
CA THR A 68 -0.23 -2.48 -0.40
C THR A 68 0.89 -3.51 -0.23
N LEU A 69 0.64 -4.80 -0.55
CA LEU A 69 1.69 -5.83 -0.51
C LEU A 69 2.79 -5.56 -1.55
N ILE A 70 2.44 -5.12 -2.76
CA ILE A 70 3.41 -4.71 -3.79
C ILE A 70 4.28 -3.56 -3.28
N MET A 71 3.67 -2.54 -2.69
CA MET A 71 4.39 -1.39 -2.14
C MET A 71 5.29 -1.79 -0.96
N ALA A 72 4.80 -2.63 -0.04
CA ALA A 72 5.57 -3.13 1.10
C ALA A 72 6.77 -3.98 0.65
N ALA A 73 6.58 -4.87 -0.33
CA ALA A 73 7.64 -5.69 -0.91
C ALA A 73 8.72 -4.82 -1.59
N SER A 74 8.30 -3.84 -2.39
CA SER A 74 9.21 -2.88 -3.02
C SER A 74 10.00 -2.07 -1.99
N MET A 75 9.30 -1.59 -0.94
CA MET A 75 9.93 -0.85 0.16
C MET A 75 10.96 -1.72 0.89
N ALA A 76 10.65 -2.98 1.17
CA ALA A 76 11.58 -3.90 1.83
C ALA A 76 12.86 -4.11 1.00
N ILE A 77 12.72 -4.30 -0.33
CA ILE A 77 13.85 -4.46 -1.26
C ILE A 77 14.71 -3.19 -1.26
N VAL A 78 14.10 -2.03 -1.50
CA VAL A 78 14.83 -0.76 -1.63
C VAL A 78 15.52 -0.41 -0.31
N MET A 79 14.79 -0.43 0.81
CA MET A 79 15.36 -0.07 2.11
C MET A 79 16.49 -1.01 2.52
N LEU A 80 16.33 -2.33 2.33
CA LEU A 80 17.41 -3.26 2.64
C LEU A 80 18.63 -3.04 1.75
N ALA A 81 18.46 -2.75 0.46
CA ALA A 81 19.56 -2.48 -0.46
C ALA A 81 20.38 -1.25 -0.01
N PHE A 82 19.74 -0.18 0.44
CA PHE A 82 20.44 1.00 0.97
C PHE A 82 21.04 0.79 2.36
N MET A 83 20.55 -0.18 3.12
CA MET A 83 20.96 -0.41 4.51
C MET A 83 21.83 -1.68 4.68
N LEU A 84 22.38 -2.26 3.60
CA LEU A 84 23.22 -3.48 3.67
C LEU A 84 24.41 -3.34 4.63
N ASN A 85 24.97 -2.14 4.76
CA ASN A 85 26.08 -1.87 5.69
C ASN A 85 25.67 -2.06 7.16
N MET A 86 24.40 -1.92 7.48
CA MET A 86 23.84 -2.07 8.82
C MET A 86 23.34 -3.51 9.07
N TYR A 87 22.94 -4.22 8.02
CA TYR A 87 22.40 -5.58 8.05
C TYR A 87 23.41 -6.56 7.45
N GLN A 88 24.26 -7.15 8.31
CA GLN A 88 25.43 -7.93 7.85
C GLN A 88 25.18 -9.44 7.69
N ASP A 89 24.02 -9.96 8.06
CA ASP A 89 23.67 -11.36 7.88
C ASP A 89 23.22 -11.64 6.43
N SER A 90 24.14 -12.09 5.60
CA SER A 90 23.88 -12.36 4.18
C SER A 90 22.75 -13.36 3.94
N ARG A 91 22.54 -14.32 4.85
CA ARG A 91 21.47 -15.32 4.71
C ARG A 91 20.09 -14.67 4.90
N LYS A 92 19.96 -13.83 5.94
CA LYS A 92 18.72 -13.09 6.18
C LYS A 92 18.46 -12.07 5.10
N ASN A 93 19.49 -11.34 4.66
CA ASN A 93 19.36 -10.40 3.55
C ASN A 93 18.88 -11.10 2.28
N LEU A 94 19.48 -12.23 1.91
CA LEU A 94 19.03 -13.00 0.76
C LEU A 94 17.59 -13.49 0.93
N ALA A 95 17.22 -13.99 2.11
CA ALA A 95 15.85 -14.44 2.38
C ALA A 95 14.84 -13.29 2.25
N ILE A 96 15.18 -12.08 2.72
CA ILE A 96 14.31 -10.90 2.59
C ILE A 96 14.20 -10.50 1.10
N PHE A 97 15.30 -10.44 0.34
CA PHE A 97 15.25 -10.10 -1.08
C PHE A 97 14.41 -11.10 -1.89
N VAL A 98 14.66 -12.40 -1.70
CA VAL A 98 13.92 -13.45 -2.41
C VAL A 98 12.45 -13.46 -1.98
N GLY A 99 12.18 -13.41 -0.67
CA GLY A 99 10.81 -13.39 -0.12
C GLY A 99 10.02 -12.17 -0.59
N SER A 100 10.63 -10.98 -0.55
CA SER A 100 9.99 -9.75 -1.06
C SER A 100 9.78 -9.79 -2.57
N GLY A 101 10.73 -10.33 -3.34
CA GLY A 101 10.58 -10.52 -4.78
C GLY A 101 9.44 -11.46 -5.14
N LEU A 102 9.32 -12.59 -4.43
CA LEU A 102 8.22 -13.54 -4.60
C LEU A 102 6.88 -12.91 -4.20
N LEU A 103 6.84 -12.20 -3.08
CA LEU A 103 5.63 -11.48 -2.64
C LEU A 103 5.19 -10.43 -3.67
N PHE A 104 6.15 -9.66 -4.22
CA PHE A 104 5.88 -8.66 -5.25
C PHE A 104 5.25 -9.31 -6.49
N VAL A 105 5.89 -10.36 -7.03
CA VAL A 105 5.39 -11.05 -8.24
C VAL A 105 4.02 -11.68 -8.00
N THR A 106 3.83 -12.37 -6.86
CA THR A 106 2.55 -13.00 -6.53
C THR A 106 1.44 -11.97 -6.39
N ALA A 107 1.67 -10.89 -5.64
CA ALA A 107 0.69 -9.83 -5.47
C ALA A 107 0.37 -9.12 -6.79
N LEU A 108 1.37 -8.90 -7.66
CA LEU A 108 1.18 -8.32 -8.99
C LEU A 108 0.33 -9.25 -9.88
N LEU A 109 0.57 -10.56 -9.86
CA LEU A 109 -0.24 -11.52 -10.60
C LEU A 109 -1.68 -11.55 -10.10
N LEU A 110 -1.93 -11.48 -8.78
CA LEU A 110 -3.26 -11.41 -8.19
C LEU A 110 -4.01 -10.13 -8.61
N VAL A 111 -3.33 -8.97 -8.57
CA VAL A 111 -3.91 -7.71 -9.06
C VAL A 111 -4.25 -7.79 -10.55
N ARG A 112 -3.39 -8.37 -11.38
CA ARG A 112 -3.62 -8.42 -12.84
C ARG A 112 -4.62 -9.47 -13.26
N SER A 113 -4.64 -10.62 -12.60
CA SER A 113 -5.57 -11.71 -12.93
C SER A 113 -6.96 -11.52 -12.37
N GLN A 114 -7.11 -10.75 -11.28
CA GLN A 114 -8.37 -10.59 -10.52
C GLN A 114 -9.01 -11.93 -10.10
N ALA A 115 -8.22 -13.01 -10.06
CA ALA A 115 -8.71 -14.39 -9.88
C ALA A 115 -9.40 -14.63 -8.54
N THR A 116 -9.11 -13.82 -7.53
CA THR A 116 -9.71 -13.91 -6.18
C THR A 116 -10.84 -12.91 -5.96
N VAL A 117 -11.14 -12.08 -6.96
CA VAL A 117 -12.15 -11.01 -6.85
C VAL A 117 -13.52 -11.57 -7.24
N SER A 118 -14.45 -11.58 -6.30
CA SER A 118 -15.86 -11.92 -6.53
C SER A 118 -16.63 -10.71 -7.06
N ASP A 119 -17.88 -10.94 -7.54
CA ASP A 119 -18.74 -9.85 -8.04
C ASP A 119 -18.94 -8.76 -7.00
N GLN A 120 -19.22 -9.11 -5.75
CA GLN A 120 -19.36 -8.14 -4.65
C GLN A 120 -18.02 -7.46 -4.31
N SER A 121 -16.90 -8.20 -4.33
CA SER A 121 -15.58 -7.62 -4.10
C SER A 121 -15.20 -6.64 -5.21
N TYR A 122 -15.56 -6.95 -6.46
CA TYR A 122 -15.38 -6.04 -7.59
C TYR A 122 -16.12 -4.72 -7.36
N MET A 123 -17.42 -4.77 -7.07
CA MET A 123 -18.23 -3.56 -6.84
C MET A 123 -17.73 -2.77 -5.62
N ARG A 124 -17.41 -3.45 -4.52
CA ARG A 124 -16.83 -2.78 -3.33
C ARG A 124 -15.48 -2.10 -3.60
N ALA A 125 -14.69 -2.60 -4.53
CA ALA A 125 -13.46 -1.96 -4.97
C ALA A 125 -13.72 -0.77 -5.91
N MET A 126 -14.77 -0.87 -6.75
CA MET A 126 -15.12 0.16 -7.73
C MET A 126 -15.81 1.38 -7.09
N ILE A 127 -16.65 1.21 -6.07
CA ILE A 127 -17.33 2.32 -5.38
C ILE A 127 -16.33 3.40 -4.91
N PRO A 128 -15.27 3.11 -4.14
CA PRO A 128 -14.31 4.15 -3.76
C PRO A 128 -13.50 4.68 -4.96
N HIS A 129 -13.33 3.92 -6.04
CA HIS A 129 -12.69 4.40 -7.26
C HIS A 129 -13.54 5.46 -7.95
N HIS A 130 -14.85 5.21 -8.12
CA HIS A 130 -15.81 6.15 -8.68
C HIS A 130 -15.97 7.38 -7.77
N SER A 131 -15.96 7.19 -6.47
CA SER A 131 -15.98 8.25 -5.46
C SER A 131 -14.82 9.25 -5.62
N ILE A 132 -13.61 8.76 -5.93
CA ILE A 132 -12.45 9.62 -6.22
C ILE A 132 -12.70 10.44 -7.49
N ALA A 133 -13.28 9.84 -8.53
CA ALA A 133 -13.58 10.53 -9.79
C ALA A 133 -14.55 11.70 -9.57
N ILE A 134 -15.59 11.52 -8.75
CA ILE A 134 -16.51 12.60 -8.35
C ILE A 134 -15.73 13.73 -7.67
N MET A 135 -14.96 13.40 -6.63
CA MET A 135 -14.21 14.38 -5.85
C MET A 135 -13.23 15.20 -6.72
N THR A 136 -12.50 14.52 -7.60
CA THR A 136 -11.53 15.19 -8.46
C THR A 136 -12.19 16.06 -9.51
N SER A 137 -13.30 15.62 -10.10
CA SER A 137 -14.05 16.38 -11.09
C SER A 137 -14.73 17.62 -10.49
N GLU A 138 -15.25 17.53 -9.24
CA GLU A 138 -15.87 18.68 -8.56
C GLU A 138 -14.86 19.74 -8.10
N ARG A 139 -13.63 19.30 -7.72
CA ARG A 139 -12.65 20.19 -7.09
C ARG A 139 -11.55 20.69 -8.01
N ALA A 140 -11.46 20.16 -9.21
CA ALA A 140 -10.46 20.59 -10.18
C ALA A 140 -10.78 22.03 -10.67
N GLY A 141 -9.75 22.86 -10.76
CA GLY A 141 -9.86 24.20 -11.34
C GLY A 141 -9.89 24.13 -12.88
N ILE A 142 -10.95 23.57 -13.46
CA ILE A 142 -11.07 23.36 -14.90
C ILE A 142 -11.50 24.67 -15.57
N GLU A 143 -10.73 25.15 -16.55
CA GLU A 143 -10.99 26.41 -17.27
C GLU A 143 -11.58 26.18 -18.67
N ASP A 144 -11.26 25.09 -19.36
CA ASP A 144 -11.80 24.74 -20.65
C ASP A 144 -13.25 24.25 -20.52
N VAL A 145 -14.19 24.94 -21.15
CA VAL A 145 -15.64 24.65 -21.07
C VAL A 145 -15.99 23.24 -21.54
N ARG A 146 -15.26 22.69 -22.51
CA ARG A 146 -15.46 21.29 -22.98
C ARG A 146 -15.05 20.29 -21.94
N VAL A 147 -13.98 20.59 -21.19
CA VAL A 147 -13.52 19.75 -20.07
C VAL A 147 -14.45 19.87 -18.87
N GLN A 148 -15.01 21.06 -18.60
CA GLN A 148 -16.06 21.23 -17.59
C GLN A 148 -17.29 20.37 -17.91
N GLN A 149 -17.78 20.43 -19.15
CA GLN A 149 -18.92 19.61 -19.58
C GLN A 149 -18.62 18.11 -19.39
N LEU A 150 -17.45 17.64 -19.79
CA LEU A 150 -17.02 16.25 -19.57
C LEU A 150 -16.97 15.90 -18.09
N ALA A 151 -16.44 16.79 -17.24
CA ALA A 151 -16.38 16.56 -15.79
C ALA A 151 -17.78 16.44 -15.17
N ASP A 152 -18.74 17.28 -15.60
CA ASP A 152 -20.13 17.21 -15.15
C ASP A 152 -20.81 15.90 -15.58
N GLU A 153 -20.55 15.43 -16.80
CA GLU A 153 -21.03 14.13 -17.29
C GLU A 153 -20.44 12.96 -16.50
N ILE A 154 -19.14 13.02 -16.20
CA ILE A 154 -18.47 12.03 -15.35
C ILE A 154 -19.10 12.00 -13.95
N ILE A 155 -19.31 13.15 -13.31
CA ILE A 155 -19.91 13.21 -11.96
C ILE A 155 -21.28 12.53 -11.97
N LYS A 156 -22.13 12.84 -12.95
CA LYS A 156 -23.48 12.26 -13.08
C LYS A 156 -23.41 10.73 -13.27
N ALA A 157 -22.57 10.26 -14.19
CA ALA A 157 -22.41 8.84 -14.45
C ALA A 157 -21.90 8.09 -13.22
N GLN A 158 -20.86 8.62 -12.55
CA GLN A 158 -20.27 7.96 -11.37
C GLN A 158 -21.25 7.88 -10.18
N LYS A 159 -22.10 8.88 -9.98
CA LYS A 159 -23.16 8.84 -8.95
C LYS A 159 -24.18 7.74 -9.22
N VAL A 160 -24.63 7.60 -10.46
CA VAL A 160 -25.56 6.53 -10.87
C VAL A 160 -24.91 5.17 -10.69
N GLU A 161 -23.70 4.97 -11.19
CA GLU A 161 -22.99 3.71 -11.11
C GLU A 161 -22.69 3.28 -9.64
N ILE A 162 -22.40 4.23 -8.75
CA ILE A 162 -22.26 3.92 -7.31
C ILE A 162 -23.59 3.40 -6.76
N ALA A 163 -24.71 4.07 -7.05
CA ALA A 163 -26.03 3.64 -6.56
C ALA A 163 -26.43 2.26 -7.12
N GLU A 164 -26.13 1.96 -8.39
CA GLU A 164 -26.31 0.66 -8.99
C GLU A 164 -25.48 -0.43 -8.32
N MET A 165 -24.20 -0.15 -8.06
CA MET A 165 -23.31 -1.10 -7.38
C MET A 165 -23.76 -1.38 -5.95
N GLU A 166 -24.18 -0.36 -5.20
CA GLU A 166 -24.70 -0.52 -3.83
C GLU A 166 -25.97 -1.39 -3.82
N TRP A 167 -26.89 -1.14 -4.76
CA TRP A 167 -28.10 -1.93 -4.92
C TRP A 167 -27.78 -3.39 -5.29
N LEU A 168 -26.88 -3.63 -6.25
CA LEU A 168 -26.46 -4.98 -6.65
C LEU A 168 -25.76 -5.74 -5.51
N ILE A 169 -24.94 -5.07 -4.71
CA ILE A 169 -24.31 -5.69 -3.53
C ILE A 169 -25.40 -6.18 -2.54
N ASP A 170 -26.42 -5.35 -2.31
CA ASP A 170 -27.53 -5.67 -1.42
C ASP A 170 -28.41 -6.80 -2.00
N ASP A 171 -28.78 -6.73 -3.30
CA ASP A 171 -29.56 -7.77 -3.98
C ASP A 171 -28.84 -9.12 -3.97
N ILE A 172 -27.57 -9.17 -4.36
CA ILE A 172 -26.77 -10.41 -4.34
C ILE A 172 -26.64 -10.98 -2.92
N SER A 173 -26.53 -10.11 -1.92
CA SER A 173 -26.46 -10.54 -0.52
C SER A 173 -27.74 -11.20 -0.02
N LYS A 174 -28.91 -10.72 -0.49
CA LYS A 174 -30.23 -11.21 -0.05
C LYS A 174 -30.74 -12.37 -0.88
N ASN A 175 -30.53 -12.33 -2.18
CA ASN A 175 -31.19 -13.19 -3.15
C ASN A 175 -30.23 -14.13 -3.91
N GLY A 176 -28.91 -13.99 -3.70
CA GLY A 176 -27.90 -14.71 -4.46
C GLY A 176 -27.64 -14.10 -5.85
N LYS A 177 -26.69 -14.67 -6.56
CA LYS A 177 -26.30 -14.23 -7.92
C LYS A 177 -27.36 -14.58 -8.93
N ALA A 178 -27.66 -13.70 -9.87
CA ALA A 178 -28.40 -14.01 -11.08
C ALA A 178 -27.41 -14.61 -12.09
N ALA A 179 -27.41 -15.94 -12.23
CA ALA A 179 -26.45 -16.65 -13.08
C ALA A 179 -26.92 -16.80 -14.54
N THR A 180 -28.22 -16.57 -14.81
CA THR A 180 -28.80 -16.62 -16.13
C THR A 180 -29.46 -15.29 -16.54
N PRO A 181 -29.64 -15.05 -17.86
CA PRO A 181 -30.35 -13.86 -18.32
C PRO A 181 -31.80 -13.78 -17.81
N GLU A 182 -32.47 -14.92 -17.62
CA GLU A 182 -33.85 -15.02 -17.13
C GLU A 182 -33.92 -14.59 -15.65
N GLU A 183 -32.96 -15.02 -14.82
CA GLU A 183 -32.87 -14.62 -13.42
C GLU A 183 -32.57 -13.13 -13.29
N ALA A 184 -31.71 -12.59 -14.17
CA ALA A 184 -31.41 -11.17 -14.22
C ALA A 184 -32.62 -10.33 -14.65
N ALA A 185 -33.41 -10.84 -15.64
CA ALA A 185 -34.64 -10.18 -16.09
C ALA A 185 -35.73 -10.19 -15.01
N ALA A 186 -35.75 -11.20 -14.13
CA ALA A 186 -36.70 -11.26 -13.02
C ALA A 186 -36.39 -10.24 -11.88
N ARG A 187 -35.17 -9.73 -11.85
CA ARG A 187 -34.69 -8.75 -10.85
C ARG A 187 -33.90 -7.64 -11.53
N PRO A 188 -34.57 -6.80 -12.38
CA PRO A 188 -33.86 -5.76 -13.11
C PRO A 188 -33.29 -4.71 -12.15
N VAL A 189 -32.13 -4.18 -12.49
CA VAL A 189 -31.57 -3.02 -11.77
C VAL A 189 -32.50 -1.83 -11.93
N PRO A 190 -32.90 -1.14 -10.84
CA PRO A 190 -33.73 0.07 -10.94
C PRO A 190 -33.00 1.20 -11.70
N GLU A 191 -33.78 2.10 -12.28
CA GLU A 191 -33.22 3.35 -12.83
C GLU A 191 -32.85 4.29 -11.68
N PHE A 192 -31.60 4.72 -11.64
CA PHE A 192 -31.10 5.72 -10.67
C PHE A 192 -30.91 7.08 -11.37
N SER A 193 -31.26 8.14 -10.66
CA SER A 193 -30.97 9.50 -11.10
C SER A 193 -29.76 10.05 -10.36
N PRO A 194 -28.93 10.90 -11.01
CA PRO A 194 -27.78 11.54 -10.38
C PRO A 194 -28.26 12.63 -9.40
N ASN A 195 -28.42 12.28 -8.12
CA ASN A 195 -28.77 13.23 -7.04
C ASN A 195 -27.53 13.88 -6.44
#